data_8e709bf77ec4f6b764c898c49386e290
#
_entry.id   8e709bf77ec4f6b764c898c49386e290
#
_cell.length_a   1.000
_cell.length_b   1.000
_cell.length_c   1.000
_cell.angle_alpha   90.00
_cell.angle_beta   90.00
_cell.angle_gamma   90.00
#
_symmetry.space_group_name_H-M   'P 1'
#
loop_
_entity.id
_entity.type
_entity.pdbx_description
1 polymer ?
#
loop_
_entity_poly.entity_id
_entity_poly.type
_entity_poly.pdbx_seq_one_letter_code
_entity_poly.pdbx_strand_id
1 'polypeptide(L)' 'MKFKYYAETDSLYIDLSEKTSVDSNEVAPGVVLDFDADGNLVGIDIDHASKIVNLAQLEAQALPIQTLAVSRV' A
#
# COMPACT_ATOMS: atom_id res chain seq x y z
N MET A 1 -0.04 -9.39 3.71
CA MET A 1 0.37 -8.08 3.18
C MET A 1 0.83 -8.25 1.75
N LYS A 2 0.31 -7.41 0.86
CA LYS A 2 0.66 -7.45 -0.55
C LYS A 2 1.02 -6.05 -1.02
N PHE A 3 2.02 -5.96 -1.90
CA PHE A 3 2.41 -4.72 -2.55
C PHE A 3 2.08 -4.85 -4.03
N LYS A 4 1.26 -3.93 -4.55
CA LYS A 4 0.86 -3.92 -5.96
C LYS A 4 1.31 -2.61 -6.59
N TYR A 5 2.14 -2.72 -7.61
CA TYR A 5 2.60 -1.54 -8.33
C TYR A 5 1.94 -1.46 -9.70
N TYR A 6 1.28 -0.34 -9.97
CA TYR A 6 0.59 -0.05 -11.22
C TYR A 6 1.47 0.89 -12.05
N ALA A 7 2.22 0.32 -12.99
CA ALA A 7 3.22 1.06 -13.74
C ALA A 7 2.62 2.18 -14.60
N GLU A 8 1.41 1.98 -15.13
CA GLU A 8 0.76 2.97 -16.01
C GLU A 8 0.45 4.27 -15.28
N THR A 9 0.13 4.20 -14.00
CA THR A 9 -0.23 5.37 -13.19
C THR A 9 0.85 5.72 -12.17
N ASP A 10 1.92 4.94 -12.09
CA ASP A 10 2.97 5.08 -11.08
C ASP A 10 2.37 5.08 -9.66
N SER A 11 1.47 4.14 -9.42
CA SER A 11 0.79 4.01 -8.14
C SER A 11 1.21 2.73 -7.42
N LEU A 12 1.48 2.85 -6.13
CA LEU A 12 1.77 1.70 -5.27
C LEU A 12 0.63 1.52 -4.28
N TYR A 13 0.04 0.34 -4.26
CA TYR A 13 -0.97 -0.02 -3.26
C TYR A 13 -0.40 -1.06 -2.31
N ILE A 14 -0.47 -0.76 -1.01
CA ILE A 14 -0.05 -1.68 0.04
C ILE A 14 -1.31 -2.25 0.67
N ASP A 15 -1.58 -3.51 0.40
CA ASP A 15 -2.76 -4.23 0.88
C ASP A 15 -2.42 -4.89 2.21
N LEU A 16 -2.96 -4.36 3.30
CA LEU A 16 -2.64 -4.79 4.66
C LEU A 16 -3.60 -5.84 5.19
N SER A 17 -4.79 -5.96 4.61
CA SER A 17 -5.85 -6.82 5.13
C SER A 17 -6.78 -7.25 4.01
N GLU A 18 -7.40 -8.41 4.16
CA GLU A 18 -8.42 -8.90 3.20
C GLU A 18 -9.77 -8.23 3.39
N LYS A 19 -9.95 -7.43 4.42
CA LYS A 19 -11.22 -6.77 4.67
C LYS A 19 -11.47 -5.65 3.68
N THR A 20 -12.73 -5.43 3.37
CA THR A 20 -13.15 -4.44 2.39
C THR A 20 -12.97 -3.03 2.91
N SER A 21 -12.36 -2.17 2.10
CA SER A 21 -12.28 -0.74 2.39
C SER A 21 -13.65 -0.10 2.20
N VAL A 22 -14.11 0.64 3.20
CA VAL A 22 -15.39 1.39 3.15
C VAL A 22 -15.18 2.89 3.31
N ASP A 23 -13.97 3.32 3.68
CA ASP A 23 -13.66 4.73 3.89
C ASP A 23 -12.20 4.98 3.53
N SER A 24 -11.91 6.20 3.06
CA SER A 24 -10.57 6.59 2.63
C SER A 24 -10.27 8.00 3.12
N ASN A 25 -9.01 8.25 3.47
CA ASN A 25 -8.56 9.54 3.96
C ASN A 25 -7.19 9.88 3.39
N GLU A 26 -7.09 10.99 2.66
CA GLU A 26 -5.82 11.48 2.16
C GLU A 26 -5.08 12.19 3.30
N VAL A 27 -3.92 11.64 3.69
CA VAL A 27 -3.14 12.13 4.84
C VAL A 27 -1.96 13.01 4.43
N ALA A 28 -1.56 12.93 3.16
CA ALA A 28 -0.53 13.75 2.56
C ALA A 28 -0.79 13.79 1.06
N PRO A 29 -0.22 14.74 0.30
CA PRO A 29 -0.44 14.77 -1.14
C PRO A 29 -0.07 13.42 -1.79
N GLY A 30 -1.08 12.78 -2.38
CA GLY A 30 -0.91 11.50 -3.06
C GLY A 30 -0.82 10.28 -2.15
N VAL A 31 -1.05 10.42 -0.84
CA VAL A 31 -1.03 9.28 0.10
C VAL A 31 -2.40 9.15 0.75
N VAL A 32 -3.09 8.05 0.43
CA VAL A 32 -4.45 7.78 0.90
C VAL A 32 -4.46 6.52 1.76
N LEU A 33 -5.06 6.63 2.94
CA LEU A 33 -5.27 5.49 3.83
C LEU A 33 -6.70 4.96 3.66
N ASP A 34 -6.83 3.65 3.54
CA ASP A 34 -8.11 2.96 3.42
C ASP A 34 -8.44 2.23 4.71
N PHE A 35 -9.70 2.33 5.14
CA PHE A 35 -10.20 1.76 6.39
C PHE A 35 -11.40 0.86 6.17
N ASP A 36 -11.54 -0.17 7.01
CA ASP A 36 -12.72 -1.04 7.00
C ASP A 36 -13.87 -0.42 7.82
N ALA A 37 -14.97 -1.16 7.91
CA ALA A 37 -16.17 -0.70 8.62
C ALA A 37 -15.96 -0.49 10.12
N ASP A 38 -14.94 -1.14 10.69
CA ASP A 38 -14.60 -1.02 12.11
C ASP A 38 -13.55 0.06 12.38
N GLY A 39 -13.11 0.77 11.33
CA GLY A 39 -12.10 1.82 11.46
C GLY A 39 -10.66 1.31 11.47
N ASN A 40 -10.43 0.07 11.09
CA ASN A 40 -9.09 -0.49 11.01
C ASN A 40 -8.46 -0.18 9.65
N LEU A 41 -7.16 0.11 9.63
CA LEU A 41 -6.42 0.37 8.40
C LEU A 41 -6.27 -0.92 7.60
N VAL A 42 -6.71 -0.90 6.35
CA VAL A 42 -6.66 -2.08 5.46
C VAL A 42 -5.79 -1.88 4.23
N GLY A 43 -5.46 -0.64 3.88
CA GLY A 43 -4.61 -0.40 2.73
C GLY A 43 -4.03 1.01 2.70
N ILE A 44 -2.99 1.18 1.89
CA ILE A 44 -2.34 2.47 1.66
C ILE A 44 -2.12 2.61 0.16
N ASP A 45 -2.60 3.72 -0.41
CA ASP A 45 -2.43 4.04 -1.83
C ASP A 45 -1.47 5.22 -1.95
N ILE A 46 -0.41 5.03 -2.73
CA ILE A 46 0.63 6.06 -2.91
C ILE A 46 0.71 6.42 -4.39
N ASP A 47 0.29 7.64 -4.74
CA ASP A 47 0.42 8.17 -6.08
C ASP A 47 1.85 8.68 -6.30
N HIS A 48 2.31 8.66 -7.57
CA HIS A 48 3.67 9.05 -7.92
C HIS A 48 4.71 8.30 -7.10
N ALA A 49 4.48 7.01 -6.93
CA ALA A 49 5.24 6.18 -5.98
C ALA A 49 6.74 6.17 -6.27
N SER A 50 7.15 6.17 -7.54
CA SER A 50 8.58 6.16 -7.89
C SER A 50 9.32 7.41 -7.41
N LYS A 51 8.60 8.51 -7.17
CA LYS A 51 9.16 9.79 -6.70
C LYS A 51 9.13 9.90 -5.18
N ILE A 52 8.30 9.11 -4.51
CA ILE A 52 8.08 9.19 -3.06
C ILE A 52 8.81 8.08 -2.34
N VAL A 53 8.80 6.85 -2.89
CA VAL A 53 9.42 5.69 -2.26
C VAL A 53 10.46 5.06 -3.17
N ASN A 54 11.44 4.38 -2.56
CA ASN A 54 12.45 3.66 -3.32
C ASN A 54 11.93 2.27 -3.67
N LEU A 55 11.37 2.12 -4.87
CA LEU A 55 10.79 0.86 -5.33
C LEU A 55 11.85 -0.21 -5.63
N ALA A 56 13.13 0.17 -5.75
CA ALA A 56 14.22 -0.78 -5.98
C ALA A 56 14.69 -1.46 -4.70
N GLN A 57 14.39 -0.88 -3.54
CA GLN A 57 14.81 -1.39 -2.24
C GLN A 57 13.63 -1.47 -1.30
N LEU A 58 12.91 -2.57 -1.38
CA LEU A 58 11.81 -2.86 -0.47
C LEU A 58 12.30 -3.87 0.56
N GLU A 59 12.38 -3.47 1.83
CA GLU A 59 12.87 -4.30 2.91
C GLU A 59 11.82 -4.49 4.00
N ALA A 60 11.78 -5.69 4.59
CA ALA A 60 11.01 -5.97 5.78
C ALA A 60 11.95 -6.44 6.87
N GLN A 61 11.98 -5.72 8.00
CA GLN A 61 12.86 -6.03 9.12
C GLN A 61 12.04 -6.28 10.38
N ALA A 62 12.35 -7.36 11.09
CA ALA A 62 11.72 -7.70 12.37
C ALA A 62 10.18 -7.82 12.28
N LEU A 63 9.67 -8.14 11.10
CA LEU A 63 8.24 -8.35 10.90
C LEU A 63 7.91 -9.84 11.05
N PRO A 64 6.77 -10.19 11.69
CA PRO A 64 6.37 -11.59 11.84
C PRO A 64 5.71 -12.11 10.57
N ILE A 65 6.43 -11.99 9.43
CA ILE A 65 5.94 -12.44 8.12
C ILE A 65 6.96 -13.39 7.50
N GLN A 66 6.47 -14.39 6.78
CA GLN A 66 7.32 -15.35 6.09
C GLN A 66 7.52 -14.97 4.62
N THR A 67 6.59 -14.24 4.04
CA THR A 67 6.62 -13.89 2.63
C THR A 67 6.23 -12.44 2.44
N LEU A 68 7.04 -11.72 1.67
CA LEU A 68 6.72 -10.39 1.17
C LEU A 68 6.65 -10.49 -0.35
N ALA A 69 5.45 -10.24 -0.90
CA ALA A 69 5.22 -10.32 -2.34
C ALA A 69 4.94 -8.95 -2.91
N VAL A 70 5.63 -8.60 -4.00
CA VAL A 70 5.34 -7.39 -4.78
C VAL A 70 4.89 -7.81 -6.15
N SER A 71 3.68 -7.41 -6.54
CA SER A 71 3.11 -7.72 -7.85
C SER A 71 3.05 -6.46 -8.70
N ARG A 72 3.52 -6.59 -9.95
CA ARG A 72 3.33 -5.53 -10.95
C ARG A 72 2.04 -5.83 -11.70
N VAL A 73 1.16 -4.88 -11.71
CA VAL A 73 -0.16 -4.99 -12.36
C VAL A 73 -0.25 -4.09 -13.60
#